data_fe4a38f72df9bd782026174193d12caa
#
_entry.id   fe4a38f72df9bd782026174193d12caa
#
_cell.length_a   1.000
_cell.length_b   1.000
_cell.length_c   1.000
_cell.angle_alpha   90.00
_cell.angle_beta   90.00
_cell.angle_gamma   90.00
#
_symmetry.space_group_name_H-M   'P 1'
#
loop_
_entity.id
_entity.type
_entity.pdbx_description
1 polymer ?
#
loop_
_entity_poly.entity_id
_entity_poly.type
_entity_poly.pdbx_seq_one_letter_code
_entity_poly.pdbx_strand_id
1 'polypeptide(L)'
;MIVAVEVFFKFYTEKIVHIESTEILDVKLISAKKFGDDRGFFSETYNFEKLSGGGINLNFCQDNHSFSRQIGTLRGLHFQTIPFAQDKLVRVTKGAIYDVAVDIRKGSPTYGQWVARVISAELWNQILVPKGFAHGFCTIERNTEVQYKV
;
A
#
# COMPACT_ATOMS: atom_id res chain seq x y z
N MET A 1 -13.66 -28.60 -15.34
CA MET A 1 -13.30 -28.87 -13.91
C MET A 1 -11.79 -28.94 -13.68
N ILE A 2 -10.97 -29.40 -14.62
CA ILE A 2 -9.50 -29.53 -14.48
C ILE A 2 -8.78 -28.17 -14.45
N VAL A 3 -9.20 -27.20 -15.26
CA VAL A 3 -8.58 -25.85 -15.34
C VAL A 3 -8.70 -25.06 -14.02
N ALA A 4 -9.77 -25.26 -13.27
CA ALA A 4 -9.96 -24.60 -11.97
C ALA A 4 -9.00 -25.12 -10.89
N VAL A 5 -8.62 -26.39 -10.96
CA VAL A 5 -7.72 -27.04 -9.98
C VAL A 5 -6.27 -26.63 -10.24
N GLU A 6 -5.82 -26.54 -11.50
CA GLU A 6 -4.46 -26.07 -11.81
C GLU A 6 -4.23 -24.60 -11.45
N VAL A 7 -5.22 -23.74 -11.66
CA VAL A 7 -5.17 -22.35 -11.20
C VAL A 7 -5.05 -22.30 -9.67
N PHE A 8 -5.83 -23.12 -8.94
CA PHE A 8 -5.79 -23.17 -7.47
C PHE A 8 -4.43 -23.63 -6.93
N PHE A 9 -3.78 -24.65 -7.56
CA PHE A 9 -2.45 -25.13 -7.17
C PHE A 9 -1.35 -24.09 -7.44
N LYS A 10 -1.43 -23.34 -8.53
CA LYS A 10 -0.48 -22.28 -8.87
C LYS A 10 -0.49 -21.12 -7.86
N PHE A 11 -1.64 -20.87 -7.22
CA PHE A 11 -1.77 -19.90 -6.13
C PHE A 11 -1.04 -20.30 -4.84
N TYR A 12 -0.79 -21.59 -4.62
CA TYR A 12 -0.20 -22.07 -3.36
C TYR A 12 1.33 -22.09 -3.36
N THR A 13 1.98 -22.13 -4.52
CA THR A 13 3.44 -22.37 -4.65
C THR A 13 4.26 -21.13 -5.02
N GLU A 14 3.65 -20.03 -5.47
CA GLU A 14 4.37 -18.81 -5.83
C GLU A 14 4.26 -17.73 -4.73
N LYS A 15 5.35 -16.99 -4.50
CA LYS A 15 5.31 -15.78 -3.66
C LYS A 15 4.33 -14.79 -4.28
N ILE A 16 3.11 -14.71 -3.72
CA ILE A 16 2.01 -13.86 -4.22
C ILE A 16 2.23 -12.40 -3.85
N VAL A 17 3.06 -12.15 -2.84
CA VAL A 17 3.35 -10.80 -2.34
C VAL A 17 4.86 -10.60 -2.31
N HIS A 18 5.33 -9.52 -2.91
CA HIS A 18 6.71 -9.04 -2.81
C HIS A 18 6.75 -7.85 -1.84
N ILE A 19 7.63 -7.92 -0.84
CA ILE A 19 7.80 -6.87 0.17
C ILE A 19 9.21 -6.35 0.07
N GLU A 20 9.36 -5.05 -0.11
CA GLU A 20 10.61 -4.33 -0.24
C GLU A 20 10.70 -3.24 0.83
N SER A 21 11.86 -3.09 1.45
CA SER A 21 12.13 -1.99 2.38
C SER A 21 12.48 -0.71 1.62
N THR A 22 12.06 0.43 2.15
CA THR A 22 12.55 1.72 1.71
C THR A 22 13.81 2.13 2.51
N GLU A 23 14.32 3.34 2.30
CA GLU A 23 15.44 3.91 3.07
C GLU A 23 15.10 4.05 4.56
N ILE A 24 13.82 4.22 4.89
CA ILE A 24 13.31 4.10 6.27
C ILE A 24 12.69 2.71 6.38
N LEU A 25 13.39 1.81 7.04
CA LEU A 25 13.09 0.37 7.03
C LEU A 25 11.68 0.00 7.49
N ASP A 26 11.02 0.84 8.25
CA ASP A 26 9.66 0.61 8.72
C ASP A 26 8.60 0.85 7.63
N VAL A 27 8.91 1.73 6.67
CA VAL A 27 8.05 1.97 5.50
C VAL A 27 8.36 0.93 4.42
N LYS A 28 7.34 0.20 3.97
CA LYS A 28 7.51 -0.89 3.01
C LYS A 28 6.75 -0.63 1.71
N LEU A 29 7.35 -1.04 0.61
CA LEU A 29 6.62 -1.25 -0.63
C LEU A 29 6.13 -2.70 -0.71
N ILE A 30 4.90 -2.86 -1.16
CA ILE A 30 4.26 -4.17 -1.28
C ILE A 30 3.67 -4.29 -2.68
N SER A 31 4.05 -5.32 -3.40
CA SER A 31 3.50 -5.61 -4.73
C SER A 31 2.79 -6.96 -4.70
N ALA A 32 1.51 -6.95 -5.05
CA ALA A 32 0.71 -8.16 -5.21
C ALA A 32 0.80 -8.66 -6.64
N LYS A 33 0.87 -9.97 -6.83
CA LYS A 33 0.91 -10.56 -8.17
C LYS A 33 -0.42 -10.40 -8.89
N LYS A 34 -0.37 -10.03 -10.16
CA LYS A 34 -1.50 -10.10 -11.09
C LYS A 34 -1.48 -11.44 -11.83
N PHE A 35 -2.61 -12.11 -11.86
CA PHE A 35 -2.85 -13.33 -12.65
C PHE A 35 -3.77 -12.96 -13.80
N GLY A 36 -3.22 -12.81 -14.99
CA GLY A 36 -3.93 -12.36 -16.19
C GLY A 36 -4.36 -13.50 -17.09
N ASP A 37 -5.50 -13.33 -17.76
CA ASP A 37 -5.99 -14.14 -18.88
C ASP A 37 -6.72 -13.22 -19.89
N ASP A 38 -7.32 -13.81 -20.94
CA ASP A 38 -8.03 -13.06 -22.00
C ASP A 38 -9.21 -12.21 -21.49
N ARG A 39 -9.69 -12.44 -20.29
CA ARG A 39 -10.78 -11.70 -19.64
C ARG A 39 -10.29 -10.52 -18.80
N GLY A 40 -8.98 -10.45 -18.51
CA GLY A 40 -8.39 -9.46 -17.63
C GLY A 40 -7.44 -10.06 -16.60
N PHE A 41 -7.52 -9.68 -15.34
CA PHE A 41 -6.66 -10.21 -14.29
C PHE A 41 -7.40 -10.40 -12.96
N PHE A 42 -6.86 -11.31 -12.15
CA PHE A 42 -7.15 -11.43 -10.73
C PHE A 42 -5.90 -11.07 -9.92
N SER A 43 -6.09 -10.42 -8.78
CA SER A 43 -5.01 -10.15 -7.85
C SER A 43 -5.53 -10.14 -6.43
N GLU A 44 -4.86 -10.86 -5.53
CA GLU A 44 -5.11 -10.78 -4.10
C GLU A 44 -4.28 -9.62 -3.54
N THR A 45 -4.93 -8.49 -3.30
CA THR A 45 -4.24 -7.24 -2.93
C THR A 45 -3.99 -7.09 -1.44
N TYR A 46 -4.65 -7.90 -0.62
CA TYR A 46 -4.44 -8.00 0.82
C TYR A 46 -4.74 -9.41 1.31
N ASN A 47 -3.84 -9.94 2.11
CA ASN A 47 -4.03 -11.18 2.82
C ASN A 47 -3.19 -11.13 4.10
N PHE A 48 -3.83 -11.21 5.26
CA PHE A 48 -3.17 -11.08 6.56
C PHE A 48 -2.07 -12.13 6.75
N GLU A 49 -2.36 -13.40 6.45
CA GLU A 49 -1.41 -14.50 6.67
C GLU A 49 -0.15 -14.34 5.80
N LYS A 50 -0.31 -13.90 4.54
CA LYS A 50 0.80 -13.68 3.63
C LYS A 50 1.66 -12.49 4.03
N LEU A 51 1.04 -11.41 4.50
CA LEU A 51 1.77 -10.27 5.05
C LEU A 51 2.48 -10.62 6.34
N SER A 52 1.83 -11.39 7.24
CA SER A 52 2.45 -11.89 8.47
C SER A 52 3.63 -12.80 8.19
N GLY A 53 3.52 -13.70 7.21
CA GLY A 53 4.65 -14.52 6.73
C GLY A 53 5.82 -13.71 6.16
N GLY A 54 5.55 -12.50 5.69
CA GLY A 54 6.53 -11.51 5.27
C GLY A 54 7.01 -10.55 6.37
N GLY A 55 6.61 -10.77 7.63
CA GLY A 55 7.01 -9.96 8.78
C GLY A 55 6.12 -8.76 9.08
N ILE A 56 4.97 -8.62 8.40
CA ILE A 56 4.01 -7.53 8.62
C ILE A 56 2.81 -8.08 9.39
N ASN A 57 2.84 -7.96 10.72
CA ASN A 57 1.80 -8.45 11.62
C ASN A 57 0.86 -7.30 12.04
N LEU A 58 0.11 -6.76 11.09
CA LEU A 58 -0.81 -5.65 11.30
C LEU A 58 -2.24 -6.07 10.95
N ASN A 59 -3.17 -5.80 11.87
CA ASN A 59 -4.60 -5.97 11.64
C ASN A 59 -5.22 -4.65 11.19
N PHE A 60 -5.79 -4.65 10.01
CA PHE A 60 -6.57 -3.53 9.49
C PHE A 60 -8.06 -3.80 9.68
N CYS A 61 -8.78 -2.82 10.19
CA CYS A 61 -10.20 -2.96 10.52
C CYS A 61 -11.12 -2.03 9.74
N GLN A 62 -10.56 -1.15 8.89
CA GLN A 62 -11.33 -0.18 8.13
C GLN A 62 -10.73 0.00 6.73
N ASP A 63 -11.58 0.07 5.73
CA ASP A 63 -11.24 0.48 4.36
C ASP A 63 -11.74 1.89 4.08
N ASN A 64 -10.88 2.69 3.46
CA ASN A 64 -11.19 4.04 3.01
C ASN A 64 -10.95 4.14 1.50
N HIS A 65 -11.77 4.97 0.83
CA HIS A 65 -11.64 5.25 -0.59
C HIS A 65 -11.76 6.76 -0.82
N SER A 66 -10.82 7.33 -1.56
CA SER A 66 -10.86 8.73 -1.97
C SER A 66 -10.73 8.87 -3.48
N PHE A 67 -11.42 9.85 -4.03
CA PHE A 67 -11.34 10.26 -5.43
C PHE A 67 -10.83 11.69 -5.51
N SER A 68 -9.91 11.95 -6.42
CA SER A 68 -9.35 13.26 -6.71
C SER A 68 -9.41 13.53 -8.21
N ARG A 69 -10.21 14.51 -8.61
CA ARG A 69 -10.46 14.82 -10.01
C ARG A 69 -9.25 15.42 -10.72
N GLN A 70 -8.49 16.25 -10.02
CA GLN A 70 -7.41 17.07 -10.61
C GLN A 70 -6.04 16.51 -10.27
N ILE A 71 -5.07 16.73 -11.17
CA ILE A 71 -3.65 16.61 -10.89
C ILE A 71 -3.26 17.69 -9.87
N GLY A 72 -2.28 17.38 -8.99
CA GLY A 72 -1.82 18.31 -7.97
C GLY A 72 -2.73 18.41 -6.76
N THR A 73 -3.75 17.53 -6.64
CA THR A 73 -4.55 17.48 -5.42
C THR A 73 -3.70 16.94 -4.28
N LEU A 74 -3.42 17.81 -3.31
CA LEU A 74 -2.67 17.49 -2.10
C LEU A 74 -3.63 17.03 -0.99
N ARG A 75 -3.30 15.92 -0.35
CA ARG A 75 -3.97 15.40 0.85
C ARG A 75 -2.92 15.07 1.91
N GLY A 76 -2.94 15.79 2.99
CA GLY A 76 -2.01 15.61 4.10
C GLY A 76 -1.12 16.85 4.33
N LEU A 77 -0.04 16.74 5.11
CA LEU A 77 0.32 15.55 5.87
C LEU A 77 -0.65 15.34 7.04
N HIS A 78 -1.06 14.09 7.27
CA HIS A 78 -1.95 13.72 8.36
C HIS A 78 -1.30 12.66 9.26
N PHE A 79 -1.51 12.75 10.56
CA PHE A 79 -1.18 11.71 11.53
C PHE A 79 -2.19 11.73 12.67
N GLN A 80 -2.24 10.63 13.39
CA GLN A 80 -3.00 10.52 14.62
C GLN A 80 -2.08 10.08 15.76
N THR A 81 -2.34 10.62 16.95
CA THR A 81 -1.61 10.27 18.16
C THR A 81 -2.29 9.11 18.90
N ILE A 82 -1.58 8.48 19.82
CA ILE A 82 -2.15 7.48 20.72
C ILE A 82 -3.34 8.11 21.49
N PRO A 83 -4.49 7.42 21.65
CA PRO A 83 -4.71 5.99 21.32
C PRO A 83 -5.18 5.72 19.88
N PHE A 84 -5.29 6.73 19.02
CA PHE A 84 -5.90 6.62 17.68
C PHE A 84 -4.87 6.48 16.55
N ALA A 85 -3.60 6.28 16.88
CA ALA A 85 -2.54 6.11 15.89
C ALA A 85 -2.80 4.89 14.99
N GLN A 86 -2.65 5.07 13.67
CA GLN A 86 -3.01 4.09 12.66
C GLN A 86 -1.81 3.72 11.79
N ASP A 87 -1.67 2.43 11.53
CA ASP A 87 -0.90 1.91 10.42
C ASP A 87 -1.74 2.05 9.14
N LYS A 88 -1.12 2.32 8.00
CA LYS A 88 -1.84 2.53 6.73
C LYS A 88 -1.25 1.67 5.63
N LEU A 89 -2.09 0.89 4.95
CA LEU A 89 -1.73 0.21 3.72
C LEU A 89 -2.44 0.91 2.55
N VAL A 90 -1.68 1.66 1.75
CA VAL A 90 -2.20 2.55 0.71
C VAL A 90 -1.96 1.97 -0.68
N ARG A 91 -2.96 1.98 -1.52
CA ARG A 91 -2.90 1.59 -2.93
C ARG A 91 -3.68 2.54 -3.82
N VAL A 92 -3.29 2.59 -5.08
CA VAL A 92 -4.01 3.33 -6.13
C VAL A 92 -4.74 2.33 -7.02
N THR A 93 -6.05 2.52 -7.22
CA THR A 93 -6.88 1.68 -8.08
C THR A 93 -7.07 2.29 -9.47
N LYS A 94 -6.86 3.61 -9.58
CA LYS A 94 -6.89 4.35 -10.83
C LYS A 94 -6.00 5.57 -10.75
N GLY A 95 -5.18 5.82 -11.77
CA GLY A 95 -4.24 6.92 -11.81
C GLY A 95 -2.99 6.68 -10.96
N ALA A 96 -2.39 7.77 -10.47
CA ALA A 96 -1.13 7.72 -9.73
C ALA A 96 -1.01 8.86 -8.72
N ILE A 97 -0.24 8.60 -7.65
CA ILE A 97 0.10 9.56 -6.61
C ILE A 97 1.60 9.57 -6.35
N TYR A 98 2.11 10.71 -5.90
CA TYR A 98 3.39 10.83 -5.22
C TYR A 98 3.11 10.80 -3.72
N ASP A 99 3.39 9.67 -3.09
CA ASP A 99 3.10 9.37 -1.68
C ASP A 99 4.32 9.68 -0.82
N VAL A 100 4.10 10.31 0.32
CA VAL A 100 5.16 10.77 1.24
C VAL A 100 4.86 10.33 2.66
N ALA A 101 5.84 9.71 3.31
CA ALA A 101 5.82 9.34 4.72
C ALA A 101 7.00 9.98 5.45
N VAL A 102 6.73 10.72 6.52
CA VAL A 102 7.72 11.41 7.37
C VAL A 102 7.74 10.78 8.74
N ASP A 103 8.89 10.34 9.22
CA ASP A 103 9.03 9.81 10.58
C ASP A 103 8.92 10.95 11.62
N ILE A 104 7.86 10.91 12.44
CA ILE A 104 7.64 11.89 13.51
C ILE A 104 7.76 11.27 14.91
N ARG A 105 8.33 10.07 15.01
CA ARG A 105 8.53 9.35 16.29
C ARG A 105 9.73 9.93 17.04
N LYS A 106 9.48 10.62 18.13
CA LYS A 106 10.56 11.14 19.01
C LYS A 106 11.44 9.99 19.48
N GLY A 107 12.75 10.15 19.29
CA GLY A 107 13.74 9.12 19.65
C GLY A 107 14.01 8.07 18.57
N SER A 108 13.32 8.09 17.45
CA SER A 108 13.66 7.28 16.28
C SER A 108 14.98 7.75 15.65
N PRO A 109 15.86 6.85 15.18
CA PRO A 109 17.06 7.24 14.45
C PRO A 109 16.77 7.94 13.12
N THR A 110 15.55 7.80 12.60
CA THR A 110 15.09 8.43 11.38
C THR A 110 14.10 9.58 11.62
N TYR A 111 14.03 10.10 12.85
CA TYR A 111 13.17 11.23 13.19
C TYR A 111 13.40 12.42 12.27
N GLY A 112 12.32 12.94 11.66
CA GLY A 112 12.36 14.04 10.69
C GLY A 112 12.79 13.65 9.28
N GLN A 113 13.27 12.43 9.07
CA GLN A 113 13.53 11.91 7.72
C GLN A 113 12.22 11.48 7.04
N TRP A 114 12.25 11.43 5.74
CA TRP A 114 11.09 11.08 4.94
C TRP A 114 11.47 10.19 3.76
N VAL A 115 10.50 9.44 3.29
CA VAL A 115 10.57 8.71 2.03
C VAL A 115 9.40 9.10 1.15
N ALA A 116 9.59 9.04 -0.16
CA ALA A 116 8.53 9.25 -1.12
C ALA A 116 8.58 8.21 -2.24
N ARG A 117 7.41 7.79 -2.71
CA ARG A 117 7.26 6.81 -3.79
C ARG A 117 6.09 7.16 -4.70
N VAL A 118 6.24 6.82 -5.96
CA VAL A 118 5.10 6.77 -6.87
C VAL A 118 4.31 5.48 -6.60
N ILE A 119 3.05 5.64 -6.26
CA ILE A 119 2.09 4.54 -6.12
C ILE A 119 1.05 4.70 -7.22
N SER A 120 0.84 3.66 -8.01
CA SER A 120 -0.06 3.76 -9.16
C SER A 120 -0.79 2.46 -9.49
N ALA A 121 -1.91 2.60 -10.20
CA ALA A 121 -2.65 1.46 -10.75
C ALA A 121 -1.83 0.69 -11.80
N GLU A 122 -0.91 1.34 -12.49
CA GLU A 122 -0.01 0.70 -13.47
C GLU A 122 1.08 -0.13 -12.78
N LEU A 123 1.82 0.46 -11.83
CA LEU A 123 2.88 -0.22 -11.08
C LEU A 123 2.33 -1.33 -10.17
N TRP A 124 1.04 -1.27 -9.84
CA TRP A 124 0.36 -2.23 -9.00
C TRP A 124 1.03 -2.44 -7.64
N ASN A 125 1.65 -1.39 -7.14
CA ASN A 125 2.33 -1.34 -5.86
C ASN A 125 1.46 -0.69 -4.79
N GLN A 126 1.81 -0.96 -3.55
CA GLN A 126 1.20 -0.40 -2.35
C GLN A 126 2.32 0.09 -1.44
N ILE A 127 2.01 1.05 -0.57
CA ILE A 127 2.94 1.49 0.47
C ILE A 127 2.33 1.25 1.85
N LEU A 128 3.12 0.63 2.72
CA LEU A 128 2.81 0.50 4.13
C LEU A 128 3.49 1.66 4.87
N VAL A 129 2.67 2.51 5.49
CA VAL A 129 3.11 3.61 6.36
C VAL A 129 2.70 3.28 7.78
N PRO A 130 3.64 2.99 8.69
CA PRO A 130 3.33 2.64 10.07
C PRO A 130 2.79 3.84 10.87
N LYS A 131 2.11 3.54 11.97
CA LYS A 131 1.80 4.55 13.00
C LYS A 131 3.06 5.26 13.48
N GLY A 132 2.91 6.54 13.83
CA GLY A 132 4.04 7.39 14.19
C GLY A 132 4.72 8.06 12.99
N PHE A 133 4.11 7.95 11.82
CA PHE A 133 4.50 8.72 10.64
C PHE A 133 3.43 9.76 10.29
N ALA A 134 3.86 10.94 9.84
CA ALA A 134 2.99 11.86 9.12
C ALA A 134 2.94 11.42 7.66
N HIS A 135 1.74 11.31 7.10
CA HIS A 135 1.50 10.73 5.78
C HIS A 135 0.66 11.65 4.91
N GLY A 136 1.00 11.72 3.65
CA GLY A 136 0.21 12.44 2.65
C GLY A 136 0.63 12.10 1.24
N PHE A 137 -0.15 12.56 0.29
CA PHE A 137 0.14 12.37 -1.12
C PHE A 137 -0.33 13.53 -2.00
N CYS A 138 0.27 13.63 -3.17
CA CYS A 138 -0.16 14.52 -4.24
C CYS A 138 -0.53 13.68 -5.48
N THR A 139 -1.69 13.95 -6.09
CA THR A 139 -2.06 13.25 -7.32
C THR A 139 -1.20 13.73 -8.49
N ILE A 140 -0.66 12.80 -9.27
CA ILE A 140 0.15 13.08 -10.46
C ILE A 140 -0.59 12.73 -11.77
N GLU A 141 -1.80 12.17 -11.64
CA GLU A 141 -2.73 11.92 -12.74
C GLU A 141 -4.13 12.45 -12.41
N ARG A 142 -4.96 12.64 -13.45
CA ARG A 142 -6.38 13.00 -13.31
C ARG A 142 -7.22 11.81 -12.90
N ASN A 143 -8.33 12.08 -12.20
CA ASN A 143 -9.30 11.08 -11.79
C ASN A 143 -8.67 9.94 -11.00
N THR A 144 -7.75 10.28 -10.11
CA THR A 144 -7.02 9.32 -9.28
C THR A 144 -7.89 8.81 -8.14
N GLU A 145 -7.92 7.49 -7.98
CA GLU A 145 -8.62 6.79 -6.92
C GLU A 145 -7.63 6.08 -6.01
N VAL A 146 -7.69 6.41 -4.72
CA VAL A 146 -6.82 5.85 -3.69
C VAL A 146 -7.65 5.10 -2.66
N GLN A 147 -7.26 3.87 -2.40
CA GLN A 147 -7.82 3.06 -1.32
C GLN A 147 -6.75 2.82 -0.26
N TYR A 148 -7.14 2.84 1.00
CA TYR A 148 -6.23 2.52 2.09
C TYR A 148 -6.93 1.84 3.26
N LYS A 149 -6.24 0.86 3.82
CA LYS A 149 -6.65 0.18 5.06
C LYS A 149 -5.98 0.85 6.26
N VAL A 150 -6.73 0.91 7.36
CA VAL A 150 -6.24 1.35 8.68
C VAL A 150 -6.72 0.42 9.78
#